data_85ad8daf6984070c6bddafbb63ff2787
#
_entry.id   85ad8daf6984070c6bddafbb63ff2787
#
_cell.length_a   1.000
_cell.length_b   1.000
_cell.length_c   1.000
_cell.angle_alpha   90.00
_cell.angle_beta   90.00
_cell.angle_gamma   90.00
#
_symmetry.space_group_name_H-M   'P 1'
#
loop_
_entity.id
_entity.type
_entity.pdbx_description
1 polymer ?
#
loop_
_entity_poly.entity_id
_entity_poly.type
_entity_poly.pdbx_seq_one_letter_code
_entity_poly.pdbx_strand_id
1 'polypeptide(L)'
;ITPVFDTAGSVFEILEKNEITTAAIAGEHFESDERFLILEKNISNHEENYTRFLLIGDIDLDQKQIKNKVSSVLISDDKPGSLLQSLNIFSELDINLTKLESRPILGRPWEYKFYIAYELENLEKQSELEKKISKVSKEFKLLGHYPKAIQ
;
A
#
# COMPACT_ATOMS: atom_id res chain seq x y z
N ILE A 1 -25.08 6.95 12.34
CA ILE A 1 -23.62 6.66 12.28
C ILE A 1 -22.90 7.98 12.51
N THR A 2 -22.06 8.00 13.55
CA THR A 2 -21.26 9.18 13.89
C THR A 2 -19.81 8.92 13.48
N PRO A 3 -19.20 9.71 12.58
CA PRO A 3 -17.81 9.55 12.22
C PRO A 3 -16.91 9.99 13.40
N VAL A 4 -15.88 9.19 13.66
CA VAL A 4 -14.85 9.46 14.68
C VAL A 4 -13.48 9.41 14.04
N PHE A 5 -12.44 9.83 14.77
CA PHE A 5 -11.09 9.89 14.23
C PHE A 5 -10.51 8.52 13.88
N ASP A 6 -10.69 7.54 14.77
CA ASP A 6 -10.27 6.15 14.54
C ASP A 6 -11.13 5.15 15.33
N THR A 7 -10.99 3.86 15.00
CA THR A 7 -11.79 2.79 15.60
C THR A 7 -11.44 2.52 17.07
N ALA A 8 -10.18 2.61 17.45
CA ALA A 8 -9.76 2.38 18.82
C ALA A 8 -10.19 3.56 19.73
N GLY A 9 -10.00 4.79 19.25
CA GLY A 9 -10.44 6.01 19.96
C GLY A 9 -11.92 6.06 20.21
N SER A 10 -12.75 5.55 19.29
CA SER A 10 -14.21 5.54 19.44
C SER A 10 -14.69 4.80 20.71
N VAL A 11 -13.99 3.74 21.10
CA VAL A 11 -14.32 2.97 22.31
C VAL A 11 -14.09 3.81 23.57
N PHE A 12 -12.96 4.50 23.63
CA PHE A 12 -12.63 5.37 24.77
C PHE A 12 -13.53 6.61 24.82
N GLU A 13 -13.92 7.15 23.66
CA GLU A 13 -14.82 8.29 23.59
C GLU A 13 -16.22 7.98 24.18
N ILE A 14 -16.76 6.79 23.90
CA ILE A 14 -18.03 6.32 24.50
C ILE A 14 -17.89 6.19 26.03
N LEU A 15 -16.76 5.64 26.49
CA LEU A 15 -16.50 5.47 27.92
C LEU A 15 -16.41 6.81 28.64
N GLU A 16 -15.65 7.78 28.09
CA GLU A 16 -15.49 9.10 28.66
C GLU A 16 -16.82 9.89 28.73
N LYS A 17 -17.64 9.78 27.70
CA LYS A 17 -18.95 10.43 27.63
C LYS A 17 -20.04 9.70 28.43
N ASN A 18 -19.73 8.49 28.94
CA ASN A 18 -20.68 7.61 29.61
C ASN A 18 -21.96 7.36 28.78
N GLU A 19 -21.80 7.18 27.47
CA GLU A 19 -22.88 6.96 26.53
C GLU A 19 -23.33 5.50 26.52
N ILE A 20 -24.43 5.18 27.22
CA ILE A 20 -24.96 3.80 27.32
C ILE A 20 -25.82 3.37 26.13
N THR A 21 -26.16 4.29 25.21
CA THR A 21 -27.00 4.02 24.03
C THR A 21 -26.20 3.97 22.73
N THR A 22 -24.88 4.12 22.81
CA THR A 22 -23.97 4.15 21.67
C THR A 22 -23.08 2.93 21.68
N ALA A 23 -22.84 2.35 20.51
CA ALA A 23 -21.89 1.26 20.32
C ALA A 23 -20.75 1.67 19.39
N ALA A 24 -19.55 1.20 19.64
CA ALA A 24 -18.39 1.40 18.78
C ALA A 24 -18.07 0.13 17.97
N ILE A 25 -17.52 0.32 16.76
CA ILE A 25 -16.89 -0.75 16.00
C ILE A 25 -15.39 -0.72 16.33
N ALA A 26 -14.87 -1.83 16.84
CA ALA A 26 -13.49 -1.90 17.31
C ALA A 26 -12.87 -3.30 17.07
N GLY A 27 -11.58 -3.42 17.35
CA GLY A 27 -10.89 -4.69 17.25
C GLY A 27 -11.18 -5.64 18.41
N GLU A 28 -10.98 -6.94 18.21
CA GLU A 28 -11.24 -8.00 19.17
C GLU A 28 -10.45 -7.89 20.49
N HIS A 29 -9.35 -7.16 20.50
CA HIS A 29 -8.50 -6.96 21.67
C HIS A 29 -9.22 -6.28 22.86
N PHE A 30 -10.35 -5.61 22.62
CA PHE A 30 -11.19 -5.04 23.68
C PHE A 30 -12.02 -6.09 24.43
N GLU A 31 -12.08 -7.35 23.98
CA GLU A 31 -12.81 -8.43 24.65
C GLU A 31 -12.28 -8.73 26.06
N SER A 32 -11.01 -8.50 26.30
CA SER A 32 -10.38 -8.71 27.61
C SER A 32 -10.60 -7.56 28.61
N ASP A 33 -11.24 -6.47 28.19
CA ASP A 33 -11.47 -5.30 29.03
C ASP A 33 -12.89 -5.34 29.60
N GLU A 34 -13.00 -5.61 30.89
CA GLU A 34 -14.27 -5.76 31.61
C GLU A 34 -15.18 -4.52 31.60
N ARG A 35 -14.67 -3.37 31.15
CA ARG A 35 -15.46 -2.13 31.00
C ARG A 35 -16.39 -2.16 29.80
N PHE A 36 -16.20 -3.11 28.89
CA PHE A 36 -16.94 -3.18 27.62
C PHE A 36 -17.73 -4.50 27.53
N LEU A 37 -18.90 -4.41 26.92
CA LEU A 37 -19.69 -5.56 26.52
C LEU A 37 -19.60 -5.71 24.99
N ILE A 38 -19.15 -6.86 24.53
CA ILE A 38 -19.18 -7.20 23.11
C ILE A 38 -20.62 -7.57 22.72
N LEU A 39 -21.20 -6.76 21.86
CA LEU A 39 -22.58 -6.95 21.38
C LEU A 39 -22.64 -7.94 20.21
N GLU A 40 -21.69 -7.86 19.29
CA GLU A 40 -21.64 -8.69 18.10
C GLU A 40 -20.19 -8.86 17.65
N LYS A 41 -19.82 -10.05 17.15
CA LYS A 41 -18.49 -10.39 16.63
C LYS A 41 -18.57 -10.63 15.12
N ASN A 42 -17.42 -10.53 14.45
CA ASN A 42 -17.28 -10.84 13.02
C ASN A 42 -18.21 -10.03 12.12
N ILE A 43 -18.39 -8.75 12.44
CA ILE A 43 -19.25 -7.82 11.69
C ILE A 43 -18.63 -7.33 10.38
N SER A 44 -17.46 -7.84 9.99
CA SER A 44 -16.83 -7.53 8.71
C SER A 44 -17.70 -8.02 7.55
N ASN A 45 -17.84 -7.19 6.52
CA ASN A 45 -18.59 -7.56 5.31
C ASN A 45 -17.89 -8.66 4.49
N HIS A 46 -16.57 -8.83 4.68
CA HIS A 46 -15.75 -9.83 4.02
C HIS A 46 -14.76 -10.40 5.02
N GLU A 47 -14.60 -11.72 5.01
CA GLU A 47 -13.61 -12.42 5.86
C GLU A 47 -12.17 -12.08 5.43
N GLU A 48 -11.94 -11.88 4.13
CA GLU A 48 -10.64 -11.51 3.57
C GLU A 48 -10.45 -9.98 3.52
N ASN A 49 -10.39 -9.33 4.69
CA ASN A 49 -10.12 -7.91 4.81
C ASN A 49 -8.73 -7.68 5.42
N TYR A 50 -7.74 -7.43 4.56
CA TYR A 50 -6.35 -7.28 4.98
C TYR A 50 -5.89 -5.82 4.93
N THR A 51 -5.25 -5.37 6.00
CA THR A 51 -4.54 -4.09 6.03
C THR A 51 -3.05 -4.33 5.86
N ARG A 52 -2.44 -3.70 4.85
CA ARG A 52 -1.00 -3.78 4.62
C ARG A 52 -0.29 -2.67 5.37
N PHE A 53 0.63 -3.05 6.24
CA PHE A 53 1.56 -2.14 6.89
C PHE A 53 2.91 -2.18 6.19
N LEU A 54 3.55 -1.01 6.03
CA LEU A 54 4.90 -0.89 5.48
C LEU A 54 5.83 -0.35 6.56
N LEU A 55 6.92 -1.05 6.80
CA LEU A 55 8.03 -0.52 7.59
C LEU A 55 8.93 0.32 6.67
N ILE A 56 9.05 1.61 6.96
CA ILE A 56 9.82 2.55 6.15
C ILE A 56 11.04 3.00 6.95
N GLY A 57 12.23 2.95 6.31
CA GLY A 57 13.49 3.37 6.91
C GLY A 57 14.61 3.41 5.89
N ASP A 58 15.69 4.08 6.24
CA ASP A 58 16.89 4.21 5.41
C ASP A 58 17.88 3.03 5.60
N ILE A 59 17.57 2.11 6.52
CA ILE A 59 18.44 0.98 6.87
C ILE A 59 17.84 -0.31 6.32
N ASP A 60 18.66 -1.09 5.64
CA ASP A 60 18.34 -2.46 5.26
C ASP A 60 18.38 -3.36 6.50
N LEU A 61 17.21 -3.58 7.10
CA LEU A 61 17.07 -4.26 8.38
C LEU A 61 17.38 -5.75 8.32
N ASP A 62 17.31 -6.37 7.14
CA ASP A 62 17.58 -7.80 7.00
C ASP A 62 18.23 -8.14 5.66
N GLN A 63 19.57 -8.16 5.66
CA GLN A 63 20.38 -8.52 4.50
C GLN A 63 20.35 -10.03 4.17
N LYS A 64 19.77 -10.86 5.04
CA LYS A 64 19.76 -12.33 4.88
C LYS A 64 18.49 -12.83 4.17
N GLN A 65 17.45 -12.02 4.10
CA GLN A 65 16.21 -12.42 3.43
C GLN A 65 16.28 -12.19 1.92
N ILE A 66 15.69 -13.12 1.16
CA ILE A 66 15.54 -12.96 -0.28
C ILE A 66 14.60 -11.79 -0.56
N LYS A 67 15.14 -10.76 -1.19
CA LYS A 67 14.35 -9.61 -1.62
C LYS A 67 13.69 -9.97 -2.94
N ASN A 68 12.38 -10.05 -2.95
CA ASN A 68 11.60 -10.48 -4.11
C ASN A 68 10.40 -9.55 -4.40
N LYS A 69 10.29 -8.43 -3.67
CA LYS A 69 9.26 -7.41 -3.86
C LYS A 69 9.89 -6.05 -4.09
N VAL A 70 9.45 -5.37 -5.11
CA VAL A 70 9.94 -4.03 -5.46
C VAL A 70 8.78 -3.03 -5.42
N SER A 71 9.06 -1.83 -4.90
CA SER A 71 8.18 -0.68 -5.02
C SER A 71 8.89 0.45 -5.75
N SER A 72 8.19 1.07 -6.68
CA SER A 72 8.72 2.17 -7.49
C SER A 72 7.67 3.26 -7.76
N VAL A 73 8.12 4.41 -8.19
CA VAL A 73 7.29 5.49 -8.70
C VAL A 73 7.67 5.75 -10.15
N LEU A 74 6.65 5.85 -10.99
CA LEU A 74 6.74 6.23 -12.39
C LEU A 74 5.98 7.52 -12.62
N ILE A 75 6.58 8.48 -13.33
CA ILE A 75 5.90 9.65 -13.89
C ILE A 75 5.96 9.53 -15.40
N SER A 76 4.81 9.37 -16.05
CA SER A 76 4.71 9.27 -17.51
C SER A 76 4.53 10.66 -18.13
N ASP A 77 4.80 10.76 -19.44
CA ASP A 77 4.37 11.93 -20.21
C ASP A 77 2.85 12.03 -20.26
N ASP A 78 2.33 13.24 -20.34
CA ASP A 78 0.90 13.48 -20.58
C ASP A 78 0.59 13.36 -22.08
N LYS A 79 0.66 12.14 -22.58
CA LYS A 79 0.36 11.79 -23.98
C LYS A 79 -0.37 10.46 -24.04
N PRO A 80 -1.29 10.29 -25.02
CA PRO A 80 -1.93 9.00 -25.24
C PRO A 80 -0.90 7.87 -25.40
N GLY A 81 -1.07 6.78 -24.65
CA GLY A 81 -0.20 5.61 -24.72
C GLY A 81 1.07 5.65 -23.89
N SER A 82 1.44 6.78 -23.24
CA SER A 82 2.70 6.87 -22.47
C SER A 82 2.78 5.85 -21.33
N LEU A 83 1.69 5.68 -20.57
CA LEU A 83 1.65 4.66 -19.53
C LEU A 83 1.73 3.26 -20.13
N LEU A 84 1.04 3.00 -21.24
CA LEU A 84 1.06 1.71 -21.93
C LEU A 84 2.48 1.33 -22.37
N GLN A 85 3.25 2.28 -22.92
CA GLN A 85 4.65 2.05 -23.31
C GLN A 85 5.50 1.60 -22.11
N SER A 86 5.32 2.24 -20.96
CA SER A 86 6.01 1.85 -19.74
C SER A 86 5.58 0.46 -19.25
N LEU A 87 4.28 0.15 -19.26
CA LEU A 87 3.76 -1.15 -18.85
C LEU A 87 4.17 -2.30 -19.77
N ASN A 88 4.31 -2.05 -21.08
CA ASN A 88 4.81 -3.03 -22.03
C ASN A 88 6.24 -3.51 -21.68
N ILE A 89 7.08 -2.64 -21.14
CA ILE A 89 8.44 -3.01 -20.74
C ILE A 89 8.42 -4.05 -19.60
N PHE A 90 7.51 -3.93 -18.65
CA PHE A 90 7.32 -4.95 -17.61
C PHE A 90 6.92 -6.29 -18.23
N SER A 91 6.01 -6.27 -19.18
CA SER A 91 5.58 -7.47 -19.91
C SER A 91 6.70 -8.10 -20.73
N GLU A 92 7.50 -7.30 -21.46
CA GLU A 92 8.66 -7.78 -22.22
C GLU A 92 9.72 -8.48 -21.35
N LEU A 93 9.87 -7.99 -20.11
CA LEU A 93 10.81 -8.55 -19.14
C LEU A 93 10.20 -9.68 -18.29
N ASP A 94 8.95 -10.08 -18.58
CA ASP A 94 8.22 -11.07 -17.79
C ASP A 94 8.19 -10.72 -16.29
N ILE A 95 7.83 -9.45 -15.99
CA ILE A 95 7.72 -8.92 -14.63
C ILE A 95 6.25 -8.69 -14.31
N ASN A 96 5.74 -9.43 -13.32
CA ASN A 96 4.35 -9.34 -12.90
C ASN A 96 4.12 -8.18 -11.93
N LEU A 97 3.19 -7.29 -12.27
CA LEU A 97 2.77 -6.19 -11.40
C LEU A 97 1.79 -6.71 -10.35
N THR A 98 2.02 -6.30 -9.10
CA THR A 98 1.14 -6.62 -7.97
C THR A 98 0.37 -5.41 -7.46
N LYS A 99 0.76 -4.20 -7.88
CA LYS A 99 0.07 -2.94 -7.59
C LYS A 99 0.33 -1.95 -8.71
N LEU A 100 -0.72 -1.23 -9.08
CA LEU A 100 -0.65 -0.03 -9.93
C LEU A 100 -1.67 0.98 -9.39
N GLU A 101 -1.20 2.10 -8.86
CA GLU A 101 -2.05 3.14 -8.29
C GLU A 101 -1.61 4.51 -8.78
N SER A 102 -2.54 5.28 -9.36
CA SER A 102 -2.28 6.65 -9.80
C SER A 102 -2.60 7.66 -8.70
N ARG A 103 -1.77 8.71 -8.61
CA ARG A 103 -2.01 9.89 -7.77
C ARG A 103 -1.70 11.15 -8.56
N PRO A 104 -2.54 12.19 -8.49
CA PRO A 104 -2.22 13.48 -9.08
C PRO A 104 -0.99 14.11 -8.42
N ILE A 105 -0.21 14.86 -9.19
CA ILE A 105 0.93 15.60 -8.66
C ILE A 105 0.45 17.01 -8.27
N LEU A 106 0.58 17.35 -6.99
CA LEU A 106 0.21 18.67 -6.49
C LEU A 106 1.01 19.76 -7.22
N GLY A 107 0.30 20.78 -7.70
CA GLY A 107 0.90 21.88 -8.44
C GLY A 107 1.24 21.59 -9.91
N ARG A 108 0.92 20.40 -10.42
CA ARG A 108 1.11 20.02 -11.83
C ARG A 108 -0.20 19.44 -12.39
N PRO A 109 -1.11 20.30 -12.91
CA PRO A 109 -2.35 19.84 -13.50
C PRO A 109 -2.10 18.82 -14.61
N TRP A 110 -2.91 17.75 -14.64
CA TRP A 110 -2.86 16.68 -15.65
C TRP A 110 -1.63 15.77 -15.60
N GLU A 111 -0.69 15.98 -14.66
CA GLU A 111 0.41 15.05 -14.42
C GLU A 111 0.05 14.08 -13.28
N TYR A 112 0.36 12.80 -13.51
CA TYR A 112 0.13 11.72 -12.56
C TYR A 112 1.43 11.00 -12.26
N LYS A 113 1.60 10.63 -11.01
CA LYS A 113 2.59 9.64 -10.58
C LYS A 113 1.90 8.31 -10.33
N PHE A 114 2.53 7.26 -10.78
CA PHE A 114 2.07 5.88 -10.61
C PHE A 114 2.94 5.17 -9.59
N TYR A 115 2.34 4.71 -8.51
CA TYR A 115 2.98 3.81 -7.57
C TYR A 115 2.82 2.40 -8.09
N ILE A 116 3.95 1.77 -8.40
CA ILE A 116 4.01 0.44 -9.00
C ILE A 116 4.70 -0.50 -8.01
N ALA A 117 4.09 -1.66 -7.74
CA ALA A 117 4.77 -2.74 -7.06
C ALA A 117 4.79 -3.99 -7.93
N TYR A 118 5.89 -4.72 -7.91
CA TYR A 118 6.11 -5.91 -8.70
C TYR A 118 6.99 -6.93 -7.97
N GLU A 119 7.00 -8.16 -8.46
CA GLU A 119 7.84 -9.24 -7.94
C GLU A 119 9.06 -9.42 -8.83
N LEU A 120 10.23 -9.38 -8.21
CA LEU A 120 11.51 -9.49 -8.91
C LEU A 120 12.62 -9.90 -7.95
N GLU A 121 13.30 -11.00 -8.27
CA GLU A 121 14.44 -11.50 -7.49
C GLU A 121 15.79 -11.16 -8.16
N ASN A 122 15.79 -11.01 -9.48
CA ASN A 122 17.00 -10.81 -10.26
C ASN A 122 17.36 -9.33 -10.41
N LEU A 123 18.46 -8.90 -9.80
CA LEU A 123 18.95 -7.52 -9.86
C LEU A 123 19.38 -7.07 -11.27
N GLU A 124 19.79 -8.01 -12.13
CA GLU A 124 20.15 -7.67 -13.53
C GLU A 124 18.90 -7.26 -14.31
N LYS A 125 17.78 -7.97 -14.12
CA LYS A 125 16.48 -7.58 -14.68
C LYS A 125 16.03 -6.21 -14.16
N GLN A 126 16.28 -5.89 -12.89
CA GLN A 126 15.98 -4.58 -12.32
C GLN A 126 16.75 -3.47 -13.07
N SER A 127 18.04 -3.65 -13.27
CA SER A 127 18.87 -2.69 -13.99
C SER A 127 18.46 -2.53 -15.45
N GLU A 128 18.02 -3.60 -16.11
CA GLU A 128 17.49 -3.56 -17.46
C GLU A 128 16.15 -2.81 -17.52
N LEU A 129 15.25 -3.09 -16.58
CA LEU A 129 13.98 -2.42 -16.44
C LEU A 129 14.17 -0.91 -16.30
N GLU A 130 15.03 -0.46 -15.40
CA GLU A 130 15.33 0.96 -15.18
C GLU A 130 15.85 1.64 -16.44
N LYS A 131 16.78 1.00 -17.14
CA LYS A 131 17.34 1.50 -18.41
C LYS A 131 16.31 1.64 -19.53
N LYS A 132 15.35 0.71 -19.60
CA LYS A 132 14.30 0.75 -20.63
C LYS A 132 13.24 1.79 -20.27
N ILE A 133 12.76 1.80 -19.02
CA ILE A 133 11.69 2.71 -18.57
C ILE A 133 12.14 4.17 -18.62
N SER A 134 13.38 4.47 -18.24
CA SER A 134 13.91 5.84 -18.28
C SER A 134 13.93 6.48 -19.70
N LYS A 135 13.80 5.68 -20.74
CA LYS A 135 13.73 6.18 -22.13
C LYS A 135 12.31 6.60 -22.54
N VAL A 136 11.28 6.10 -21.83
CA VAL A 136 9.87 6.30 -22.20
C VAL A 136 9.05 6.99 -21.11
N SER A 137 9.67 7.36 -20.00
CA SER A 137 9.05 8.04 -18.88
C SER A 137 9.78 9.32 -18.52
N LYS A 138 9.08 10.27 -17.89
CA LYS A 138 9.71 11.49 -17.34
C LYS A 138 10.61 11.17 -16.15
N GLU A 139 10.15 10.27 -15.31
CA GLU A 139 10.86 9.86 -14.10
C GLU A 139 10.51 8.41 -13.74
N PHE A 140 11.52 7.65 -13.36
CA PHE A 140 11.33 6.35 -12.72
C PHE A 140 12.25 6.26 -11.50
N LYS A 141 11.65 6.05 -10.33
CA LYS A 141 12.38 6.01 -9.06
C LYS A 141 12.08 4.72 -8.32
N LEU A 142 13.11 3.96 -8.01
CA LEU A 142 13.04 2.84 -7.07
C LEU A 142 12.83 3.38 -5.66
N LEU A 143 11.80 2.91 -4.97
CA LEU A 143 11.53 3.24 -3.56
C LEU A 143 12.12 2.21 -2.62
N GLY A 144 12.16 0.94 -3.02
CA GLY A 144 12.74 -0.13 -2.22
C GLY A 144 12.64 -1.50 -2.88
N HIS A 145 13.57 -2.36 -2.52
CA HIS A 145 13.60 -3.78 -2.84
C HIS A 145 13.69 -4.56 -1.52
N TYR A 146 12.69 -5.34 -1.21
CA TYR A 146 12.48 -5.91 0.12
C TYR A 146 11.82 -7.30 0.04
N PRO A 147 11.89 -8.09 1.12
CA PRO A 147 11.18 -9.36 1.19
C PRO A 147 9.67 -9.18 1.11
N LYS A 148 9.00 -10.05 0.35
CA LYS A 148 7.54 -10.15 0.38
C LYS A 148 7.10 -10.71 1.73
N ALA A 149 6.12 -10.08 2.37
CA ALA A 149 5.54 -10.64 3.58
C ALA A 149 4.92 -12.01 3.29
N ILE A 150 5.15 -12.95 4.20
CA ILE A 150 4.48 -14.27 4.20
C ILE A 150 3.07 -14.01 4.73
N GLN A 151 2.08 -14.40 3.96
CA GLN A 151 0.67 -14.41 4.37
C GLN A 151 0.34 -15.70 5.09
#